data_f4c387dbdaacd746fbf90bfc841cc38d
#
_entry.id   f4c387dbdaacd746fbf90bfc841cc38d
#
_cell.length_a   1.000
_cell.length_b   1.000
_cell.length_c   1.000
_cell.angle_alpha   90.00
_cell.angle_beta   90.00
_cell.angle_gamma   90.00
#
_symmetry.space_group_name_H-M   'P 1'
#
loop_
_entity.id
_entity.type
_entity.pdbx_description
1 polymer ?
#
loop_
_entity_poly.entity_id
_entity_poly.type
_entity_poly.pdbx_seq_one_letter_code
_entity_poly.pdbx_strand_id
1 'polypeptide(L)'
;MKKFKKTLMLILAICLIVTSFAGCGGGKDAKSASGENNYGDTYPLNAEGKELSIWSIISVHNKYKSYQDVPFWQEAQKRTGVKLDIEGPTGGQFAESFNLMIASGDLPDIILYDWGYNAHVPGGPDKYIKEKYIIALNDVIDKWAPNLKRELSEDPEMDKAVKTDSGNYYVFPRYEPVTSAWLGPVVRKDWLDDLGLAIPETIEDWHTMLTRFKNEKGSTSPLIYQAGNMKGSGFLSGAFGEMFGFYINDGKIVYGASRPGWKDFLTEMQKWYAEGLIDRDIAAMDSTTMKNKVVSGKNGAFLGSGGMLGTYIPMMKEVDPKAKFAGAPYPVMNKGDRSQFGIHTLSYPGEMSSAISAECDDVELAAKFLDYFYTEEGQLFANFGIEGVTYNMVDGYPKLSDMVINSDDINSTIDEYAISEFSIIDPRYYEQRMVFPEQKEAIKIWGETDAGKHKLPLLLPTEEESDIMAKYTTEVNTFAEEMYIKYLIGAESLESFDSYVDKLYELGLQTVLDTYQTIYERYLNR
;
A
#
# COMPACT_ATOMS: atom_id res chain seq x y z
N MET A 1 -34.32 -25.55 -42.62
CA MET A 1 -33.16 -25.59 -41.68
C MET A 1 -32.26 -26.80 -41.88
N LYS A 2 -31.96 -27.24 -43.09
CA LYS A 2 -31.07 -28.40 -43.38
C LYS A 2 -30.07 -28.11 -44.51
N LYS A 3 -29.91 -26.88 -44.96
CA LYS A 3 -28.98 -26.50 -46.03
C LYS A 3 -27.83 -25.56 -45.60
N PHE A 4 -27.77 -25.13 -44.32
CA PHE A 4 -26.73 -24.20 -43.84
C PHE A 4 -25.54 -24.89 -43.12
N LYS A 5 -25.59 -26.21 -42.90
CA LYS A 5 -24.53 -26.98 -42.22
C LYS A 5 -23.50 -27.66 -43.13
N LYS A 6 -23.62 -27.57 -44.45
CA LYS A 6 -22.68 -28.21 -45.36
C LYS A 6 -21.67 -27.26 -46.02
N THR A 7 -21.81 -25.95 -45.88
CA THR A 7 -20.91 -24.97 -46.48
C THR A 7 -19.80 -24.48 -45.53
N LEU A 8 -19.91 -24.78 -44.23
CA LEU A 8 -18.91 -24.37 -43.20
C LEU A 8 -17.83 -25.46 -42.96
N MET A 9 -17.96 -26.64 -43.54
CA MET A 9 -16.98 -27.75 -43.40
C MET A 9 -16.03 -27.90 -44.62
N LEU A 10 -16.17 -27.05 -45.64
CA LEU A 10 -15.34 -27.13 -46.85
C LEU A 10 -14.29 -26.02 -46.94
N ILE A 11 -14.20 -25.12 -45.99
CA ILE A 11 -13.21 -24.03 -45.95
C ILE A 11 -12.05 -24.32 -44.97
N LEU A 12 -12.14 -25.40 -44.17
CA LEU A 12 -11.09 -25.79 -43.20
C LEU A 12 -10.15 -26.91 -43.71
N ALA A 13 -10.26 -27.29 -44.98
CA ALA A 13 -9.48 -28.43 -45.53
C ALA A 13 -8.50 -28.05 -46.68
N ILE A 14 -8.24 -26.79 -46.93
CA ILE A 14 -7.38 -26.35 -48.08
C ILE A 14 -6.15 -25.51 -47.62
N CYS A 15 -5.80 -25.44 -46.35
CA CYS A 15 -4.57 -24.76 -45.88
C CYS A 15 -3.54 -25.66 -45.22
N LEU A 16 -3.44 -26.92 -45.67
CA LEU A 16 -2.41 -27.85 -45.20
C LEU A 16 -1.83 -28.61 -46.37
N ILE A 17 -1.06 -27.96 -47.21
CA ILE A 17 0.02 -28.59 -48.04
C ILE A 17 0.84 -27.46 -48.72
N VAL A 18 2.19 -27.64 -48.65
CA VAL A 18 3.28 -26.86 -49.30
C VAL A 18 3.70 -25.61 -48.49
N THR A 19 4.79 -25.63 -47.76
CA THR A 19 6.17 -25.67 -48.27
C THR A 19 7.18 -26.07 -47.17
N SER A 20 7.80 -27.23 -47.36
CA SER A 20 9.15 -27.46 -46.83
C SER A 20 10.12 -26.74 -47.74
N PHE A 21 10.77 -25.69 -47.26
CA PHE A 21 12.09 -25.32 -47.79
C PHE A 21 12.94 -24.71 -46.66
N ALA A 22 14.12 -25.28 -46.59
CA ALA A 22 15.18 -24.90 -45.69
C ALA A 22 15.56 -23.42 -45.86
N GLY A 23 15.79 -22.77 -44.73
CA GLY A 23 16.40 -21.46 -44.67
C GLY A 23 17.00 -21.26 -43.30
N CYS A 24 18.28 -21.42 -43.23
CA CYS A 24 19.27 -21.11 -42.22
C CYS A 24 18.84 -20.19 -41.07
N GLY A 25 19.37 -20.55 -39.92
CA GLY A 25 19.38 -19.78 -38.68
C GLY A 25 19.76 -18.31 -38.88
N GLY A 26 19.03 -17.54 -38.16
CA GLY A 26 19.36 -16.22 -37.70
C GLY A 26 18.95 -16.19 -36.24
N GLY A 27 19.85 -16.67 -35.39
CA GLY A 27 19.81 -16.21 -34.00
C GLY A 27 19.86 -14.70 -34.07
N LYS A 28 18.86 -14.04 -33.55
CA LYS A 28 19.03 -12.64 -33.14
C LYS A 28 20.09 -12.71 -32.05
N ASP A 29 21.33 -12.50 -32.42
CA ASP A 29 22.38 -12.15 -31.51
C ASP A 29 21.85 -10.95 -30.72
N ALA A 30 21.90 -11.03 -29.39
CA ALA A 30 21.75 -9.89 -28.53
C ALA A 30 22.60 -8.78 -29.13
N LYS A 31 21.97 -7.71 -29.60
CA LYS A 31 22.65 -6.49 -29.98
C LYS A 31 23.43 -6.04 -28.75
N SER A 32 24.70 -6.36 -28.72
CA SER A 32 25.66 -5.68 -27.88
C SER A 32 25.54 -4.20 -28.25
N ALA A 33 24.95 -3.42 -27.39
CA ALA A 33 24.97 -1.96 -27.46
C ALA A 33 26.42 -1.51 -27.22
N SER A 34 27.25 -1.52 -28.26
CA SER A 34 28.58 -0.98 -28.27
C SER A 34 28.55 0.44 -28.81
N GLY A 35 28.19 1.35 -27.98
CA GLY A 35 28.37 2.78 -28.09
C GLY A 35 27.97 3.36 -26.75
N GLU A 36 28.94 3.78 -25.95
CA GLU A 36 28.67 4.61 -24.76
C GLU A 36 27.93 5.85 -25.27
N ASN A 37 26.61 5.89 -25.07
CA ASN A 37 25.84 7.09 -25.25
C ASN A 37 26.33 8.08 -24.18
N ASN A 38 26.83 9.22 -24.57
CA ASN A 38 27.32 10.22 -23.60
C ASN A 38 26.19 11.16 -23.24
N TYR A 39 25.26 10.70 -22.38
CA TYR A 39 24.18 11.54 -21.86
C TYR A 39 24.67 12.57 -20.83
N GLY A 40 25.92 12.46 -20.38
CA GLY A 40 26.47 13.25 -19.28
C GLY A 40 25.99 12.74 -17.91
N ASP A 41 26.51 13.37 -16.86
CA ASP A 41 26.20 13.03 -15.47
C ASP A 41 25.55 14.21 -14.73
N THR A 42 25.09 15.21 -15.48
CA THR A 42 24.38 16.39 -14.97
C THR A 42 23.05 16.56 -15.66
N TYR A 43 22.06 17.01 -14.94
CA TYR A 43 20.73 17.26 -15.48
C TYR A 43 20.56 18.73 -15.92
N PRO A 44 19.86 19.02 -17.03
CA PRO A 44 19.24 18.01 -17.93
C PRO A 44 20.29 17.20 -18.72
N LEU A 45 19.97 15.92 -18.99
CA LEU A 45 20.80 15.01 -19.79
C LEU A 45 20.86 15.44 -21.26
N ASN A 46 21.95 15.07 -21.95
CA ASN A 46 22.09 15.26 -23.40
C ASN A 46 21.32 14.16 -24.17
N ALA A 47 19.99 14.12 -24.00
CA ALA A 47 19.12 13.07 -24.56
C ALA A 47 18.28 13.57 -25.74
N GLU A 48 18.78 14.55 -26.52
CA GLU A 48 18.02 15.12 -27.65
C GLU A 48 17.59 14.05 -28.66
N GLY A 49 16.28 14.03 -28.95
CA GLY A 49 15.66 13.08 -29.87
C GLY A 49 15.43 11.67 -29.29
N LYS A 50 15.77 11.44 -28.02
CA LYS A 50 15.48 10.19 -27.30
C LYS A 50 14.18 10.30 -26.53
N GLU A 51 13.47 9.17 -26.46
CA GLU A 51 12.19 9.06 -25.76
C GLU A 51 12.20 7.75 -24.95
N LEU A 52 11.63 7.79 -23.75
CA LEU A 52 11.40 6.60 -22.92
C LEU A 52 9.89 6.37 -22.81
N SER A 53 9.48 5.14 -22.95
CA SER A 53 8.12 4.70 -22.69
C SER A 53 7.96 4.24 -21.24
N ILE A 54 6.87 4.68 -20.60
CA ILE A 54 6.57 4.36 -19.19
C ILE A 54 5.15 3.81 -19.08
N TRP A 55 4.99 2.64 -18.48
CA TRP A 55 3.71 2.20 -17.99
C TRP A 55 3.60 2.48 -16.50
N SER A 56 2.56 3.23 -16.09
CA SER A 56 2.38 3.69 -14.72
C SER A 56 1.10 3.13 -14.10
N ILE A 57 1.22 2.49 -12.94
CA ILE A 57 0.05 2.11 -12.13
C ILE A 57 -0.74 3.32 -11.64
N ILE A 58 -0.10 4.50 -11.55
CA ILE A 58 -0.74 5.74 -11.13
C ILE A 58 -1.61 6.24 -12.28
N SER A 59 -2.90 6.32 -12.04
CA SER A 59 -3.86 6.82 -13.05
C SER A 59 -3.64 8.29 -13.38
N VAL A 60 -4.02 8.69 -14.60
CA VAL A 60 -4.09 10.11 -14.96
C VAL A 60 -4.98 10.84 -13.95
N HIS A 61 -4.49 11.95 -13.43
CA HIS A 61 -5.26 12.81 -12.54
C HIS A 61 -6.57 13.25 -13.22
N ASN A 62 -7.70 13.17 -12.52
CA ASN A 62 -9.06 13.38 -13.05
C ASN A 62 -9.30 14.70 -13.78
N LYS A 63 -8.45 15.69 -13.54
CA LYS A 63 -8.49 17.02 -14.18
C LYS A 63 -7.96 16.99 -15.62
N TYR A 64 -7.15 15.99 -15.98
CA TYR A 64 -6.45 15.90 -17.26
C TYR A 64 -6.97 14.74 -18.10
N LYS A 65 -6.73 14.79 -19.41
CA LYS A 65 -7.14 13.75 -20.35
C LYS A 65 -6.04 12.75 -20.66
N SER A 66 -4.80 13.15 -20.49
CA SER A 66 -3.62 12.34 -20.74
C SER A 66 -2.53 12.64 -19.71
N TYR A 67 -1.57 11.73 -19.57
CA TYR A 67 -0.39 11.94 -18.71
C TYR A 67 0.45 13.13 -19.17
N GLN A 68 0.54 13.35 -20.48
CA GLN A 68 1.31 14.44 -21.09
C GLN A 68 0.76 15.83 -20.72
N ASP A 69 -0.51 15.92 -20.30
CA ASP A 69 -1.12 17.17 -19.85
C ASP A 69 -0.83 17.47 -18.37
N VAL A 70 -0.38 16.49 -17.58
CA VAL A 70 -0.13 16.62 -16.15
C VAL A 70 1.17 17.41 -15.90
N PRO A 71 1.14 18.48 -15.10
CA PRO A 71 2.31 19.35 -14.86
C PRO A 71 3.56 18.61 -14.37
N PHE A 72 3.40 17.59 -13.52
CA PHE A 72 4.53 16.77 -13.07
C PHE A 72 5.34 16.19 -14.24
N TRP A 73 4.66 15.55 -15.20
CA TRP A 73 5.34 14.89 -16.32
C TRP A 73 5.98 15.90 -17.29
N GLN A 74 5.36 17.05 -17.45
CA GLN A 74 5.95 18.14 -18.27
C GLN A 74 7.22 18.68 -17.62
N GLU A 75 7.21 18.91 -16.32
CA GLU A 75 8.38 19.41 -15.59
C GLU A 75 9.46 18.32 -15.45
N ALA A 76 9.11 17.04 -15.29
CA ALA A 76 10.05 15.93 -15.28
C ALA A 76 10.85 15.87 -16.59
N GLN A 77 10.21 15.97 -17.75
CA GLN A 77 10.86 16.01 -19.06
C GLN A 77 11.83 17.21 -19.18
N LYS A 78 11.41 18.37 -18.72
CA LYS A 78 12.24 19.57 -18.74
C LYS A 78 13.49 19.46 -17.86
N ARG A 79 13.34 18.93 -16.63
CA ARG A 79 14.42 18.79 -15.66
C ARG A 79 15.40 17.70 -16.04
N THR A 80 14.89 16.57 -16.54
CA THR A 80 15.74 15.44 -16.92
C THR A 80 16.31 15.55 -18.33
N GLY A 81 15.70 16.34 -19.22
CA GLY A 81 16.06 16.42 -20.64
C GLY A 81 15.56 15.21 -21.47
N VAL A 82 14.74 14.33 -20.88
CA VAL A 82 14.26 13.11 -21.50
C VAL A 82 12.82 13.28 -21.92
N LYS A 83 12.49 12.95 -23.17
CA LYS A 83 11.12 12.90 -23.65
C LYS A 83 10.44 11.61 -23.15
N LEU A 84 9.17 11.70 -22.77
CA LEU A 84 8.42 10.58 -22.18
C LEU A 84 7.14 10.30 -22.97
N ASP A 85 6.90 9.04 -23.25
CA ASP A 85 5.61 8.50 -23.67
C ASP A 85 5.04 7.67 -22.51
N ILE A 86 3.90 8.12 -21.94
CA ILE A 86 3.41 7.56 -20.68
C ILE A 86 1.99 7.05 -20.90
N GLU A 87 1.78 5.82 -20.49
CA GLU A 87 0.49 5.16 -20.48
C GLU A 87 0.23 4.46 -19.14
N GLY A 88 -1.00 4.03 -18.95
CA GLY A 88 -1.39 3.29 -17.74
C GLY A 88 -2.85 2.85 -17.80
N PRO A 89 -3.29 2.08 -16.81
CA PRO A 89 -4.63 1.53 -16.77
C PRO A 89 -5.69 2.62 -16.58
N THR A 90 -6.86 2.39 -17.14
CA THR A 90 -8.04 3.21 -16.90
C THR A 90 -8.95 2.56 -15.87
N GLY A 91 -9.51 3.36 -14.96
CA GLY A 91 -10.63 2.92 -14.11
C GLY A 91 -10.31 1.87 -13.05
N GLY A 92 -9.09 1.81 -12.54
CA GLY A 92 -8.73 0.95 -11.40
C GLY A 92 -8.51 -0.53 -11.74
N GLN A 93 -8.37 -0.90 -13.01
CA GLN A 93 -8.10 -2.27 -13.47
C GLN A 93 -6.59 -2.55 -13.57
N PHE A 94 -5.84 -2.24 -12.52
CA PHE A 94 -4.36 -2.27 -12.54
C PHE A 94 -3.80 -3.67 -12.79
N ALA A 95 -4.24 -4.66 -12.03
CA ALA A 95 -3.71 -6.03 -12.12
C ALA A 95 -4.05 -6.69 -13.46
N GLU A 96 -5.27 -6.47 -13.97
CA GLU A 96 -5.67 -6.99 -15.27
C GLU A 96 -4.85 -6.37 -16.41
N SER A 97 -4.69 -5.04 -16.38
CA SER A 97 -3.91 -4.31 -17.39
C SER A 97 -2.43 -4.71 -17.37
N PHE A 98 -1.85 -4.87 -16.16
CA PHE A 98 -0.49 -5.36 -16.01
C PHE A 98 -0.34 -6.78 -16.58
N ASN A 99 -1.23 -7.71 -16.23
CA ASN A 99 -1.19 -9.08 -16.72
C ASN A 99 -1.34 -9.16 -18.24
N LEU A 100 -2.17 -8.30 -18.86
CA LEU A 100 -2.30 -8.20 -20.31
C LEU A 100 -1.01 -7.69 -20.96
N MET A 101 -0.37 -6.68 -20.40
CA MET A 101 0.92 -6.16 -20.86
C MET A 101 2.00 -7.25 -20.81
N ILE A 102 2.15 -7.94 -19.67
CA ILE A 102 3.10 -9.05 -19.54
C ILE A 102 2.81 -10.17 -20.55
N ALA A 103 1.54 -10.55 -20.73
CA ALA A 103 1.15 -11.61 -21.65
C ALA A 103 1.34 -11.23 -23.13
N SER A 104 1.26 -9.96 -23.48
CA SER A 104 1.51 -9.48 -24.86
C SER A 104 2.99 -9.53 -25.24
N GLY A 105 3.89 -9.38 -24.27
CA GLY A 105 5.32 -9.23 -24.50
C GLY A 105 5.71 -7.88 -25.11
N ASP A 106 4.77 -6.95 -25.27
CA ASP A 106 5.03 -5.57 -25.69
C ASP A 106 5.22 -4.71 -24.43
N LEU A 107 6.46 -4.64 -24.00
CA LEU A 107 6.81 -4.00 -22.72
C LEU A 107 7.40 -2.61 -22.97
N PRO A 108 6.98 -1.60 -22.16
CA PRO A 108 7.62 -0.29 -22.17
C PRO A 108 9.04 -0.34 -21.58
N ASP A 109 9.79 0.75 -21.68
CA ASP A 109 11.14 0.82 -21.11
C ASP A 109 11.13 0.76 -19.57
N ILE A 110 10.15 1.44 -18.94
CA ILE A 110 10.01 1.53 -17.49
C ILE A 110 8.60 1.08 -17.08
N ILE A 111 8.52 0.25 -16.05
CA ILE A 111 7.25 -0.23 -15.50
C ILE A 111 7.18 0.17 -14.03
N LEU A 112 6.33 1.17 -13.72
CA LEU A 112 5.99 1.58 -12.36
C LEU A 112 4.83 0.74 -11.84
N TYR A 113 5.11 -0.19 -10.93
CA TYR A 113 4.13 -1.17 -10.43
C TYR A 113 4.42 -1.63 -9.00
N ASP A 114 3.52 -2.45 -8.43
CA ASP A 114 3.65 -3.05 -7.09
C ASP A 114 4.49 -4.35 -7.11
N TRP A 115 5.78 -4.22 -7.39
CA TRP A 115 6.70 -5.35 -7.57
C TRP A 115 6.93 -6.19 -6.31
N GLY A 116 6.68 -5.63 -5.14
CA GLY A 116 6.81 -6.32 -3.85
C GLY A 116 5.56 -7.10 -3.42
N TYR A 117 4.46 -6.96 -4.12
CA TYR A 117 3.19 -7.60 -3.75
C TYR A 117 3.00 -8.93 -4.47
N ASN A 118 3.11 -10.04 -3.74
CA ASN A 118 2.97 -11.39 -4.33
C ASN A 118 1.64 -11.60 -5.08
N ALA A 119 0.56 -10.97 -4.63
CA ALA A 119 -0.72 -11.04 -5.34
C ALA A 119 -0.70 -10.36 -6.71
N HIS A 120 0.18 -9.38 -6.92
CA HIS A 120 0.34 -8.62 -8.16
C HIS A 120 1.46 -9.19 -9.04
N VAL A 121 2.51 -9.75 -8.41
CA VAL A 121 3.71 -10.31 -9.07
C VAL A 121 3.94 -11.76 -8.58
N PRO A 122 3.09 -12.71 -9.00
CA PRO A 122 3.19 -14.10 -8.54
C PRO A 122 4.55 -14.74 -8.89
N GLY A 123 5.21 -15.31 -7.89
CA GLY A 123 6.55 -15.88 -8.03
C GLY A 123 7.68 -14.89 -7.77
N GLY A 124 7.32 -13.65 -7.44
CA GLY A 124 8.26 -12.60 -7.05
C GLY A 124 9.16 -12.08 -8.18
N PRO A 125 9.95 -11.03 -7.90
CA PRO A 125 10.76 -10.35 -8.91
C PRO A 125 11.82 -11.25 -9.58
N ASP A 126 12.40 -12.23 -8.87
CA ASP A 126 13.40 -13.15 -9.46
C ASP A 126 12.83 -13.96 -10.62
N LYS A 127 11.54 -14.36 -10.57
CA LYS A 127 10.86 -15.00 -11.68
C LYS A 127 10.78 -14.06 -12.88
N TYR A 128 10.37 -12.82 -12.68
CA TYR A 128 10.23 -11.84 -13.76
C TYR A 128 11.57 -11.47 -14.39
N ILE A 129 12.67 -11.47 -13.62
CA ILE A 129 14.04 -11.34 -14.15
C ILE A 129 14.40 -12.57 -14.99
N LYS A 130 14.16 -13.77 -14.49
CA LYS A 130 14.46 -15.03 -15.16
C LYS A 130 13.69 -15.18 -16.48
N GLU A 131 12.43 -14.77 -16.49
CA GLU A 131 11.55 -14.82 -17.67
C GLU A 131 11.75 -13.64 -18.61
N LYS A 132 12.65 -12.71 -18.27
CA LYS A 132 13.01 -11.53 -19.07
C LYS A 132 11.86 -10.55 -19.30
N TYR A 133 11.05 -10.31 -18.29
CA TYR A 133 10.13 -9.19 -18.26
C TYR A 133 10.79 -7.93 -17.74
N ILE A 134 11.68 -8.06 -16.74
CA ILE A 134 12.50 -6.99 -16.20
C ILE A 134 13.96 -7.43 -16.12
N ILE A 135 14.88 -6.49 -15.91
CA ILE A 135 16.30 -6.79 -15.74
C ILE A 135 16.73 -6.72 -14.27
N ALA A 136 17.80 -7.47 -13.94
CA ALA A 136 18.53 -7.24 -12.69
C ALA A 136 19.30 -5.92 -12.78
N LEU A 137 19.23 -5.11 -11.73
CA LEU A 137 19.74 -3.74 -11.75
C LEU A 137 21.13 -3.57 -11.10
N ASN A 138 21.79 -4.64 -10.64
CA ASN A 138 23.07 -4.56 -9.94
C ASN A 138 24.11 -3.77 -10.74
N ASP A 139 24.41 -4.20 -11.96
CA ASP A 139 25.36 -3.51 -12.84
C ASP A 139 24.86 -2.12 -13.29
N VAL A 140 23.54 -1.96 -13.41
CA VAL A 140 22.90 -0.73 -13.83
C VAL A 140 23.07 0.35 -12.78
N ILE A 141 22.79 0.02 -11.51
CA ILE A 141 22.97 0.92 -10.37
C ILE A 141 24.44 1.30 -10.22
N ASP A 142 25.33 0.32 -10.33
CA ASP A 142 26.77 0.57 -10.20
C ASP A 142 27.31 1.53 -11.25
N LYS A 143 26.78 1.45 -12.49
CA LYS A 143 27.28 2.27 -13.60
C LYS A 143 26.57 3.59 -13.78
N TRP A 144 25.24 3.63 -13.59
CA TRP A 144 24.43 4.74 -14.08
C TRP A 144 23.46 5.35 -13.06
N ALA A 145 23.43 4.83 -11.81
CA ALA A 145 22.55 5.35 -10.75
C ALA A 145 23.33 5.68 -9.46
N PRO A 146 24.27 6.65 -9.50
CA PRO A 146 25.11 6.97 -8.35
C PRO A 146 24.34 7.56 -7.17
N ASN A 147 23.21 8.23 -7.41
CA ASN A 147 22.39 8.81 -6.35
C ASN A 147 21.64 7.73 -5.59
N LEU A 148 20.96 6.81 -6.30
CA LEU A 148 20.34 5.64 -5.66
C LEU A 148 21.38 4.79 -4.92
N LYS A 149 22.56 4.56 -5.52
CA LYS A 149 23.65 3.81 -4.87
C LYS A 149 24.07 4.43 -3.55
N ARG A 150 24.13 5.77 -3.48
CA ARG A 150 24.41 6.49 -2.23
C ARG A 150 23.33 6.20 -1.19
N GLU A 151 22.05 6.37 -1.52
CA GLU A 151 20.92 6.12 -0.61
C GLU A 151 20.95 4.69 -0.06
N LEU A 152 21.16 3.69 -0.93
CA LEU A 152 21.28 2.28 -0.53
C LEU A 152 22.46 2.04 0.41
N SER A 153 23.58 2.76 0.23
CA SER A 153 24.76 2.63 1.10
C SER A 153 24.57 3.29 2.47
N GLU A 154 23.71 4.29 2.57
CA GLU A 154 23.42 5.05 3.80
C GLU A 154 22.29 4.39 4.62
N ASP A 155 21.40 3.60 3.99
CA ASP A 155 20.32 2.88 4.65
C ASP A 155 20.40 1.35 4.39
N PRO A 156 21.06 0.58 5.27
CA PRO A 156 21.19 -0.88 5.13
C PRO A 156 19.84 -1.64 5.15
N GLU A 157 18.82 -1.10 5.81
CA GLU A 157 17.49 -1.72 5.82
C GLU A 157 16.80 -1.55 4.46
N MET A 158 16.92 -0.37 3.85
CA MET A 158 16.48 -0.13 2.48
C MET A 158 17.24 -1.05 1.51
N ASP A 159 18.57 -1.10 1.61
CA ASP A 159 19.43 -1.94 0.78
C ASP A 159 19.00 -3.42 0.81
N LYS A 160 18.78 -3.94 2.03
CA LYS A 160 18.31 -5.30 2.25
C LYS A 160 16.90 -5.54 1.64
N ALA A 161 16.01 -4.59 1.82
CA ALA A 161 14.62 -4.72 1.44
C ALA A 161 14.38 -4.68 -0.08
N VAL A 162 15.24 -3.96 -0.85
CA VAL A 162 15.13 -3.86 -2.32
C VAL A 162 15.87 -4.97 -3.08
N LYS A 163 16.44 -5.94 -2.37
CA LYS A 163 17.08 -7.12 -2.96
C LYS A 163 16.15 -8.31 -2.95
N THR A 164 16.23 -9.11 -3.99
CA THR A 164 15.66 -10.46 -3.99
C THR A 164 16.53 -11.42 -3.18
N ASP A 165 16.02 -12.63 -2.93
CA ASP A 165 16.80 -13.69 -2.26
C ASP A 165 18.03 -14.14 -3.08
N SER A 166 18.01 -13.93 -4.40
CA SER A 166 19.17 -14.16 -5.28
C SER A 166 20.18 -13.01 -5.28
N GLY A 167 19.95 -11.97 -4.49
CA GLY A 167 20.80 -10.78 -4.37
C GLY A 167 20.65 -9.77 -5.52
N ASN A 168 19.59 -9.88 -6.32
CA ASN A 168 19.33 -8.95 -7.41
C ASN A 168 18.60 -7.70 -6.89
N TYR A 169 19.07 -6.51 -7.26
CA TYR A 169 18.22 -5.34 -7.25
C TYR A 169 17.24 -5.43 -8.43
N TYR A 170 15.99 -5.08 -8.22
CA TYR A 170 14.94 -5.25 -9.24
C TYR A 170 14.13 -3.99 -9.53
N VAL A 171 14.25 -2.96 -8.68
CA VAL A 171 13.55 -1.69 -8.83
C VAL A 171 14.40 -0.49 -8.42
N PHE A 172 14.02 0.66 -8.93
CA PHE A 172 14.26 1.98 -8.34
C PHE A 172 13.11 2.21 -7.34
N PRO A 173 13.37 2.11 -6.02
CA PRO A 173 12.32 1.95 -5.05
C PRO A 173 11.65 3.27 -4.66
N ARG A 174 10.33 3.26 -4.52
CA ARG A 174 9.67 4.15 -3.57
C ARG A 174 10.03 3.67 -2.17
N TYR A 175 10.53 4.55 -1.34
CA TYR A 175 10.94 4.19 0.01
C TYR A 175 10.52 5.24 1.03
N GLU A 176 9.99 4.81 2.16
CA GLU A 176 9.58 5.66 3.26
C GLU A 176 10.46 5.36 4.49
N PRO A 177 11.51 6.17 4.74
CA PRO A 177 12.49 5.88 5.79
C PRO A 177 11.91 6.00 7.20
N VAL A 178 10.85 6.78 7.35
CA VAL A 178 10.18 6.99 8.64
C VAL A 178 8.78 6.40 8.58
N THR A 179 8.59 5.27 9.24
CA THR A 179 7.24 4.70 9.37
C THR A 179 6.40 5.57 10.29
N SER A 180 5.29 6.09 9.79
CA SER A 180 4.32 6.83 10.57
C SER A 180 3.05 6.02 10.79
N ALA A 181 2.42 6.16 11.95
CA ALA A 181 1.10 5.62 12.15
C ALA A 181 0.10 6.44 11.32
N TRP A 182 -0.62 5.80 10.42
CA TRP A 182 -1.55 6.50 9.54
C TRP A 182 -3.03 6.23 9.84
N LEU A 183 -3.32 5.17 10.59
CA LEU A 183 -4.65 4.75 10.99
C LEU A 183 -4.68 4.49 12.49
N GLY A 184 -5.76 4.87 13.15
CA GLY A 184 -5.94 4.58 14.57
C GLY A 184 -7.29 5.01 15.12
N PRO A 185 -7.52 4.80 16.41
CA PRO A 185 -8.79 5.14 17.07
C PRO A 185 -9.03 6.65 17.13
N VAL A 186 -10.25 7.06 16.80
CA VAL A 186 -10.72 8.46 16.89
C VAL A 186 -11.99 8.51 17.72
N VAL A 187 -12.08 9.53 18.58
CA VAL A 187 -13.21 9.74 19.50
C VAL A 187 -13.79 11.15 19.41
N ARG A 188 -15.07 11.32 19.74
CA ARG A 188 -15.72 12.63 19.90
C ARG A 188 -15.24 13.29 21.19
N LYS A 189 -14.24 14.14 21.06
CA LYS A 189 -13.59 14.85 22.18
C LYS A 189 -14.56 15.77 22.91
N ASP A 190 -15.44 16.47 22.19
CA ASP A 190 -16.47 17.31 22.77
C ASP A 190 -17.47 16.52 23.64
N TRP A 191 -17.79 15.27 23.25
CA TRP A 191 -18.63 14.41 24.08
C TRP A 191 -17.91 13.94 25.33
N LEU A 192 -16.61 13.64 25.22
CA LEU A 192 -15.80 13.33 26.42
C LEU A 192 -15.78 14.49 27.38
N ASP A 193 -15.55 15.72 26.89
CA ASP A 193 -15.51 16.92 27.70
C ASP A 193 -16.85 17.17 28.43
N ASP A 194 -17.95 17.07 27.70
CA ASP A 194 -19.30 17.25 28.27
C ASP A 194 -19.65 16.21 29.33
N LEU A 195 -19.11 15.01 29.22
CA LEU A 195 -19.34 13.91 30.16
C LEU A 195 -18.29 13.83 31.27
N GLY A 196 -17.26 14.69 31.23
CA GLY A 196 -16.17 14.65 32.19
C GLY A 196 -15.33 13.37 32.10
N LEU A 197 -15.20 12.79 30.90
CA LEU A 197 -14.40 11.60 30.65
C LEU A 197 -13.02 11.97 30.09
N ALA A 198 -12.02 11.20 30.47
CA ALA A 198 -10.71 11.23 29.82
C ALA A 198 -10.75 10.51 28.46
N ILE A 199 -9.73 10.70 27.63
CA ILE A 199 -9.50 9.87 26.45
C ILE A 199 -9.30 8.42 26.94
N PRO A 200 -9.99 7.43 26.34
CA PRO A 200 -9.93 6.05 26.81
C PRO A 200 -8.57 5.41 26.47
N GLU A 201 -8.01 4.68 27.44
CA GLU A 201 -6.75 3.93 27.31
C GLU A 201 -6.98 2.41 27.35
N THR A 202 -7.90 1.95 28.23
CA THR A 202 -8.13 0.53 28.45
C THR A 202 -9.43 0.05 27.81
N ILE A 203 -9.58 -1.26 27.65
CA ILE A 203 -10.85 -1.88 27.19
C ILE A 203 -12.01 -1.46 28.09
N GLU A 204 -11.80 -1.35 29.41
CA GLU A 204 -12.82 -0.89 30.36
C GLU A 204 -13.18 0.59 30.15
N ASP A 205 -12.20 1.47 29.90
CA ASP A 205 -12.44 2.88 29.56
C ASP A 205 -13.26 3.00 28.28
N TRP A 206 -12.93 2.23 27.26
CA TRP A 206 -13.66 2.17 26.00
C TRP A 206 -15.11 1.72 26.19
N HIS A 207 -15.34 0.64 26.93
CA HIS A 207 -16.69 0.17 27.25
C HIS A 207 -17.50 1.24 27.97
N THR A 208 -16.91 1.87 28.98
CA THR A 208 -17.54 2.95 29.76
C THR A 208 -17.88 4.14 28.87
N MET A 209 -16.94 4.61 28.05
CA MET A 209 -17.13 5.73 27.13
C MET A 209 -18.26 5.44 26.13
N LEU A 210 -18.22 4.29 25.45
CA LEU A 210 -19.22 3.91 24.43
C LEU A 210 -20.62 3.78 25.05
N THR A 211 -20.71 3.22 26.24
CA THR A 211 -21.97 3.10 27.00
C THR A 211 -22.56 4.47 27.31
N ARG A 212 -21.73 5.41 27.78
CA ARG A 212 -22.17 6.77 28.07
C ARG A 212 -22.51 7.56 26.80
N PHE A 213 -21.76 7.37 25.70
CA PHE A 213 -22.09 7.95 24.40
C PHE A 213 -23.46 7.49 23.90
N LYS A 214 -23.77 6.20 24.05
CA LYS A 214 -25.07 5.67 23.72
C LYS A 214 -26.18 6.27 24.58
N ASN A 215 -26.03 6.24 25.89
CA ASN A 215 -27.11 6.54 26.83
C ASN A 215 -27.31 8.05 27.07
N GLU A 216 -26.23 8.85 27.07
CA GLU A 216 -26.25 10.24 27.44
C GLU A 216 -26.08 11.21 26.26
N LYS A 217 -25.46 10.76 25.15
CA LYS A 217 -25.32 11.55 23.91
C LYS A 217 -26.31 11.11 22.81
N GLY A 218 -27.07 10.04 23.06
CA GLY A 218 -28.01 9.50 22.09
C GLY A 218 -27.34 8.98 20.83
N SER A 219 -26.10 8.46 20.96
CA SER A 219 -25.38 7.87 19.85
C SER A 219 -26.12 6.63 19.34
N THR A 220 -26.40 6.60 18.05
CA THR A 220 -26.95 5.42 17.36
C THR A 220 -25.85 4.50 16.83
N SER A 221 -24.62 4.98 16.77
CA SER A 221 -23.42 4.29 16.31
C SER A 221 -22.25 4.62 17.24
N PRO A 222 -22.25 4.12 18.50
CA PRO A 222 -21.21 4.48 19.46
C PRO A 222 -19.81 4.20 18.92
N LEU A 223 -19.58 3.02 18.32
CA LEU A 223 -18.34 2.63 17.65
C LEU A 223 -18.62 2.09 16.24
N ILE A 224 -17.88 2.61 15.26
CA ILE A 224 -17.87 2.09 13.90
C ILE A 224 -16.44 1.86 13.41
N TYR A 225 -16.26 0.86 12.58
CA TYR A 225 -15.04 0.59 11.83
C TYR A 225 -15.36 -0.31 10.64
N GLN A 226 -14.48 -0.35 9.65
CA GLN A 226 -14.57 -1.34 8.58
C GLN A 226 -13.92 -2.64 9.06
N ALA A 227 -14.61 -3.77 8.93
CA ALA A 227 -14.09 -5.06 9.38
C ALA A 227 -12.74 -5.41 8.71
N GLY A 228 -12.54 -5.02 7.45
CA GLY A 228 -11.26 -5.18 6.75
C GLY A 228 -10.10 -4.44 7.42
N ASN A 229 -10.35 -3.31 8.05
CA ASN A 229 -9.32 -2.53 8.77
C ASN A 229 -8.89 -3.17 10.11
N MET A 230 -9.55 -4.24 10.54
CA MET A 230 -9.07 -5.04 11.68
C MET A 230 -7.82 -5.84 11.34
N LYS A 231 -7.62 -6.18 10.05
CA LYS A 231 -6.40 -6.85 9.60
C LYS A 231 -5.20 -5.95 9.83
N GLY A 232 -4.20 -6.48 10.49
CA GLY A 232 -2.94 -5.79 10.73
C GLY A 232 -2.99 -4.62 11.70
N SER A 233 -4.17 -4.18 12.20
CA SER A 233 -4.25 -3.00 13.07
C SER A 233 -4.06 -3.31 14.55
N GLY A 234 -4.50 -4.47 15.00
CA GLY A 234 -4.60 -4.77 16.43
C GLY A 234 -5.56 -3.86 17.19
N PHE A 235 -6.43 -3.10 16.49
CA PHE A 235 -7.44 -2.26 17.15
C PHE A 235 -8.35 -3.11 18.03
N LEU A 236 -8.47 -2.78 19.29
CA LEU A 236 -9.14 -3.53 20.36
C LEU A 236 -8.51 -4.92 20.61
N SER A 237 -8.23 -5.71 19.59
CA SER A 237 -7.67 -7.06 19.73
C SER A 237 -6.26 -7.08 20.31
N GLY A 238 -5.48 -6.00 20.09
CA GLY A 238 -4.15 -5.84 20.64
C GLY A 238 -4.11 -5.83 22.18
N ALA A 239 -5.17 -5.38 22.82
CA ALA A 239 -5.31 -5.45 24.28
C ALA A 239 -5.34 -6.89 24.80
N PHE A 240 -5.76 -7.84 23.97
CA PHE A 240 -5.80 -9.28 24.25
C PHE A 240 -4.55 -10.01 23.72
N GLY A 241 -3.54 -9.25 23.27
CA GLY A 241 -2.27 -9.78 22.78
C GLY A 241 -2.29 -10.36 21.37
N GLU A 242 -3.34 -10.07 20.59
CA GLU A 242 -3.51 -10.64 19.26
C GLU A 242 -3.83 -9.57 18.19
N MET A 243 -3.45 -9.89 16.95
CA MET A 243 -3.79 -9.10 15.77
C MET A 243 -4.40 -10.03 14.72
N PHE A 244 -5.44 -9.57 14.02
CA PHE A 244 -6.00 -10.35 12.92
C PHE A 244 -5.01 -10.42 11.75
N GLY A 245 -4.56 -11.64 11.40
CA GLY A 245 -3.60 -11.88 10.32
C GLY A 245 -2.28 -12.45 10.81
N PHE A 246 -1.28 -12.44 9.92
CA PHE A 246 0.06 -12.96 10.19
C PHE A 246 0.94 -11.86 10.78
N TYR A 247 1.72 -12.21 11.80
CA TYR A 247 2.67 -11.31 12.43
C TYR A 247 3.83 -12.07 13.11
N ILE A 248 4.89 -11.35 13.51
CA ILE A 248 6.03 -11.92 14.22
C ILE A 248 5.74 -11.88 15.71
N ASN A 249 5.85 -13.04 16.36
CA ASN A 249 5.82 -13.18 17.80
C ASN A 249 7.05 -13.99 18.26
N ASP A 250 7.96 -13.34 18.99
CA ASP A 250 9.21 -13.94 19.45
C ASP A 250 10.00 -14.67 18.33
N GLY A 251 10.13 -14.00 17.17
CA GLY A 251 10.87 -14.52 16.01
C GLY A 251 10.15 -15.61 15.21
N LYS A 252 8.90 -15.91 15.55
CA LYS A 252 8.06 -16.87 14.82
C LYS A 252 6.88 -16.17 14.15
N ILE A 253 6.54 -16.67 12.98
CA ILE A 253 5.32 -16.25 12.29
C ILE A 253 4.12 -16.96 12.93
N VAL A 254 3.14 -16.19 13.32
CA VAL A 254 1.89 -16.68 13.91
C VAL A 254 0.68 -16.07 13.19
N TYR A 255 -0.48 -16.71 13.32
CA TYR A 255 -1.75 -16.21 12.81
C TYR A 255 -2.68 -15.90 13.99
N GLY A 256 -2.89 -14.62 14.29
CA GLY A 256 -3.55 -14.21 15.53
C GLY A 256 -4.97 -14.70 15.66
N ALA A 257 -5.72 -14.80 14.55
CA ALA A 257 -7.11 -15.28 14.57
C ALA A 257 -7.27 -16.77 15.00
N SER A 258 -6.18 -17.53 15.10
CA SER A 258 -6.19 -18.92 15.60
C SER A 258 -5.76 -19.05 17.07
N ARG A 259 -5.44 -17.94 17.75
CA ARG A 259 -4.82 -17.95 19.08
C ARG A 259 -5.84 -17.70 20.20
N PRO A 260 -5.52 -18.14 21.45
CA PRO A 260 -6.48 -18.00 22.57
C PRO A 260 -6.94 -16.57 22.84
N GLY A 261 -6.04 -15.57 22.79
CA GLY A 261 -6.39 -14.17 23.01
C GLY A 261 -7.41 -13.63 21.99
N TRP A 262 -7.49 -14.24 20.80
CA TRP A 262 -8.52 -13.92 19.83
C TRP A 262 -9.92 -14.33 20.30
N LYS A 263 -10.05 -15.47 20.98
CA LYS A 263 -11.32 -15.90 21.59
C LYS A 263 -11.77 -14.91 22.68
N ASP A 264 -10.84 -14.45 23.52
CA ASP A 264 -11.13 -13.48 24.58
C ASP A 264 -11.60 -12.15 23.99
N PHE A 265 -10.91 -11.67 22.93
CA PHE A 265 -11.32 -10.48 22.16
C PHE A 265 -12.72 -10.65 21.59
N LEU A 266 -13.02 -11.75 20.91
CA LEU A 266 -14.33 -12.01 20.33
C LEU A 266 -15.43 -12.05 21.40
N THR A 267 -15.13 -12.58 22.58
CA THR A 267 -16.07 -12.65 23.71
C THR A 267 -16.49 -11.25 24.15
N GLU A 268 -15.52 -10.33 24.31
CA GLU A 268 -15.82 -8.97 24.69
C GLU A 268 -16.54 -8.21 23.56
N MET A 269 -16.12 -8.38 22.32
CA MET A 269 -16.76 -7.69 21.17
C MET A 269 -18.18 -8.17 20.91
N GLN A 270 -18.48 -9.46 21.06
CA GLN A 270 -19.83 -9.98 20.95
C GLN A 270 -20.75 -9.35 22.02
N LYS A 271 -20.25 -9.21 23.26
CA LYS A 271 -20.96 -8.50 24.33
C LYS A 271 -21.21 -7.04 23.94
N TRP A 272 -20.20 -6.30 23.44
CA TRP A 272 -20.38 -4.92 23.00
C TRP A 272 -21.38 -4.80 21.84
N TYR A 273 -21.37 -5.75 20.91
CA TYR A 273 -22.36 -5.77 19.84
C TYR A 273 -23.78 -6.03 20.38
N ALA A 274 -23.94 -7.00 21.28
CA ALA A 274 -25.21 -7.29 21.92
C ALA A 274 -25.76 -6.07 22.71
N GLU A 275 -24.88 -5.35 23.40
CA GLU A 275 -25.18 -4.11 24.10
C GLU A 275 -25.46 -2.94 23.14
N GLY A 276 -25.23 -3.08 21.84
CA GLY A 276 -25.42 -2.03 20.84
C GLY A 276 -24.38 -0.91 20.93
N LEU A 277 -23.16 -1.23 21.37
CA LEU A 277 -22.02 -0.32 21.40
C LEU A 277 -21.27 -0.32 20.05
N ILE A 278 -21.31 -1.42 19.33
CA ILE A 278 -20.81 -1.54 17.95
C ILE A 278 -21.98 -1.37 16.98
N ASP A 279 -21.75 -0.65 15.90
CA ASP A 279 -22.74 -0.38 14.86
C ASP A 279 -23.35 -1.65 14.28
N ARG A 280 -24.66 -1.66 14.08
CA ARG A 280 -25.40 -2.84 13.60
C ARG A 280 -25.11 -3.23 12.15
N ASP A 281 -24.64 -2.27 11.34
CA ASP A 281 -24.29 -2.49 9.92
C ASP A 281 -22.80 -2.87 9.74
N ILE A 282 -22.12 -3.26 10.84
CA ILE A 282 -20.67 -3.55 10.83
C ILE A 282 -20.24 -4.55 9.75
N ALA A 283 -21.09 -5.55 9.47
CA ALA A 283 -20.82 -6.58 8.47
C ALA A 283 -20.81 -6.04 7.01
N ALA A 284 -21.47 -4.90 6.77
CA ALA A 284 -21.60 -4.28 5.45
C ALA A 284 -20.99 -2.86 5.42
N MET A 285 -20.16 -2.52 6.41
CA MET A 285 -19.58 -1.19 6.55
C MET A 285 -18.53 -0.93 5.47
N ASP A 286 -18.86 -0.08 4.51
CA ASP A 286 -17.91 0.46 3.53
C ASP A 286 -17.49 1.89 3.86
N SER A 287 -16.54 2.44 3.11
CA SER A 287 -15.99 3.79 3.33
C SER A 287 -17.05 4.88 3.20
N THR A 288 -17.99 4.73 2.26
CA THR A 288 -19.08 5.69 2.03
C THR A 288 -20.08 5.68 3.18
N THR A 289 -20.51 4.50 3.59
CA THR A 289 -21.41 4.30 4.73
C THR A 289 -20.80 4.83 6.02
N MET A 290 -19.54 4.48 6.28
CA MET A 290 -18.79 4.96 7.43
C MET A 290 -18.70 6.49 7.45
N LYS A 291 -18.29 7.11 6.34
CA LYS A 291 -18.25 8.57 6.19
C LYS A 291 -19.61 9.20 6.55
N ASN A 292 -20.68 8.71 5.93
CA ASN A 292 -22.03 9.24 6.15
C ASN A 292 -22.46 9.12 7.62
N LYS A 293 -22.15 8.00 8.29
CA LYS A 293 -22.46 7.81 9.72
C LYS A 293 -21.65 8.74 10.61
N VAL A 294 -20.35 8.93 10.36
CA VAL A 294 -19.51 9.86 11.13
C VAL A 294 -20.04 11.28 10.99
N VAL A 295 -20.22 11.76 9.75
CA VAL A 295 -20.65 13.15 9.51
C VAL A 295 -22.13 13.40 9.83
N SER A 296 -22.94 12.38 10.13
CA SER A 296 -24.30 12.55 10.65
C SER A 296 -24.35 13.14 12.06
N GLY A 297 -23.22 13.17 12.77
CA GLY A 297 -23.13 13.62 14.15
C GLY A 297 -23.69 12.63 15.19
N LYS A 298 -24.00 11.38 14.77
CA LYS A 298 -24.53 10.32 15.64
C LYS A 298 -23.51 9.25 16.01
N ASN A 299 -22.30 9.33 15.46
CA ASN A 299 -21.19 8.44 15.76
C ASN A 299 -20.34 9.00 16.92
N GLY A 300 -19.92 8.15 17.84
CA GLY A 300 -19.12 8.51 19.01
C GLY A 300 -17.62 8.25 18.83
N ALA A 301 -17.27 7.15 18.15
CA ALA A 301 -15.90 6.73 17.92
C ALA A 301 -15.77 5.90 16.63
N PHE A 302 -14.60 5.94 16.02
CA PHE A 302 -14.32 5.18 14.81
C PHE A 302 -12.82 4.85 14.67
N LEU A 303 -12.50 3.85 13.84
CA LEU A 303 -11.14 3.60 13.39
C LEU A 303 -10.93 4.36 12.08
N GLY A 304 -10.02 5.33 12.06
CA GLY A 304 -9.83 6.21 10.91
C GLY A 304 -8.40 6.69 10.71
N SER A 305 -8.11 7.19 9.50
CA SER A 305 -6.79 7.73 9.15
C SER A 305 -6.68 9.24 9.42
N GLY A 306 -5.44 9.74 9.43
CA GLY A 306 -5.17 11.17 9.45
C GLY A 306 -5.84 11.91 8.27
N GLY A 307 -5.86 11.32 7.07
CA GLY A 307 -6.58 11.86 5.92
C GLY A 307 -8.10 11.92 6.13
N MET A 308 -8.70 10.87 6.73
CA MET A 308 -10.13 10.89 7.09
C MET A 308 -10.45 12.01 8.06
N LEU A 309 -9.61 12.26 9.07
CA LEU A 309 -9.78 13.40 9.99
C LEU A 309 -9.78 14.73 9.23
N GLY A 310 -8.85 14.92 8.28
CA GLY A 310 -8.80 16.10 7.42
C GLY A 310 -10.10 16.36 6.66
N THR A 311 -10.74 15.29 6.20
CA THR A 311 -12.03 15.34 5.49
C THR A 311 -13.21 15.51 6.44
N TYR A 312 -13.23 14.79 7.57
CA TYR A 312 -14.41 14.74 8.43
C TYR A 312 -14.53 15.95 9.37
N ILE A 313 -13.43 16.56 9.79
CA ILE A 313 -13.44 17.74 10.66
C ILE A 313 -14.26 18.90 10.05
N PRO A 314 -13.98 19.39 8.82
CA PRO A 314 -14.77 20.47 8.24
C PRO A 314 -16.22 20.07 7.99
N MET A 315 -16.49 18.86 7.49
CA MET A 315 -17.86 18.38 7.27
C MET A 315 -18.67 18.31 8.57
N MET A 316 -18.05 17.85 9.66
CA MET A 316 -18.71 17.79 10.96
C MET A 316 -19.03 19.17 11.52
N LYS A 317 -18.15 20.16 11.31
CA LYS A 317 -18.42 21.53 11.77
C LYS A 317 -19.62 22.18 11.08
N GLU A 318 -19.97 21.76 9.88
CA GLU A 318 -21.20 22.20 9.20
C GLU A 318 -22.46 21.64 9.88
N VAL A 319 -22.40 20.41 10.40
CA VAL A 319 -23.52 19.73 11.07
C VAL A 319 -23.60 20.11 12.56
N ASP A 320 -22.46 20.14 13.22
CA ASP A 320 -22.30 20.49 14.64
C ASP A 320 -21.04 21.36 14.83
N PRO A 321 -21.18 22.69 14.90
CA PRO A 321 -20.04 23.59 15.08
C PRO A 321 -19.22 23.37 16.36
N LYS A 322 -19.76 22.63 17.34
CA LYS A 322 -19.06 22.29 18.59
C LYS A 322 -18.30 20.97 18.49
N ALA A 323 -18.53 20.18 17.43
CA ALA A 323 -17.89 18.89 17.27
C ALA A 323 -16.36 19.01 17.25
N LYS A 324 -15.72 18.17 18.03
CA LYS A 324 -14.27 17.99 18.07
C LYS A 324 -13.93 16.52 18.05
N PHE A 325 -12.90 16.20 17.30
CA PHE A 325 -12.31 14.86 17.30
C PHE A 325 -10.98 14.86 18.05
N ALA A 326 -10.60 13.71 18.58
CA ALA A 326 -9.25 13.46 19.08
C ALA A 326 -8.82 12.03 18.71
N GLY A 327 -7.54 11.84 18.42
CA GLY A 327 -6.94 10.52 18.43
C GLY A 327 -6.95 9.94 19.85
N ALA A 328 -7.21 8.63 19.95
CA ALA A 328 -7.03 7.88 21.18
C ALA A 328 -5.88 6.88 21.00
N PRO A 329 -5.17 6.47 22.06
CA PRO A 329 -4.19 5.40 21.94
C PRO A 329 -4.88 4.08 21.55
N TYR A 330 -4.12 3.18 20.93
CA TYR A 330 -4.58 1.81 20.77
C TYR A 330 -4.86 1.20 22.13
N PRO A 331 -6.04 0.59 22.34
CA PRO A 331 -6.44 0.10 23.65
C PRO A 331 -5.51 -0.97 24.20
N VAL A 332 -5.34 -0.93 25.52
CA VAL A 332 -4.58 -1.92 26.27
C VAL A 332 -5.47 -2.56 27.35
N MET A 333 -5.00 -3.64 27.97
CA MET A 333 -5.74 -4.28 29.06
C MET A 333 -5.57 -3.51 30.36
N ASN A 334 -4.36 -3.09 30.69
CA ASN A 334 -4.08 -2.36 31.92
C ASN A 334 -3.53 -0.97 31.61
N LYS A 335 -3.94 0.00 32.40
CA LYS A 335 -3.47 1.38 32.26
C LYS A 335 -1.96 1.49 32.42
N GLY A 336 -1.32 2.18 31.47
CA GLY A 336 0.13 2.35 31.45
C GLY A 336 0.87 1.25 30.66
N ASP A 337 0.21 0.18 30.21
CA ASP A 337 0.77 -0.75 29.24
C ASP A 337 0.98 -0.05 27.89
N ARG A 338 1.89 -0.58 27.08
CA ARG A 338 2.10 -0.12 25.70
C ARG A 338 1.45 -1.11 24.73
N SER A 339 0.70 -0.60 23.77
CA SER A 339 0.10 -1.47 22.75
C SER A 339 1.18 -2.14 21.90
N GLN A 340 1.04 -3.44 21.68
CA GLN A 340 1.95 -4.22 20.85
C GLN A 340 1.70 -4.00 19.35
N PHE A 341 0.50 -3.56 18.96
CA PHE A 341 0.07 -3.45 17.58
C PHE A 341 -0.41 -2.04 17.26
N GLY A 342 -0.44 -1.75 15.98
CA GLY A 342 -0.91 -0.52 15.38
C GLY A 342 -0.62 -0.54 13.88
N ILE A 343 -1.38 0.20 13.09
CA ILE A 343 -1.09 0.33 11.65
C ILE A 343 -0.09 1.47 11.45
N HIS A 344 1.12 1.10 11.08
CA HIS A 344 2.14 2.00 10.61
C HIS A 344 2.25 1.89 9.09
N THR A 345 2.64 2.97 8.43
CA THR A 345 3.03 2.91 7.02
C THR A 345 4.08 1.82 6.87
N LEU A 346 3.84 0.98 5.88
CA LEU A 346 4.78 -0.04 5.53
C LEU A 346 5.71 0.58 4.49
N SER A 347 6.96 0.82 4.86
CA SER A 347 7.98 1.00 3.87
C SER A 347 8.22 -0.37 3.22
N TYR A 348 7.42 -0.71 2.21
CA TYR A 348 7.73 -1.84 1.37
C TYR A 348 8.43 -1.30 0.12
N PRO A 349 9.77 -1.41 0.04
CA PRO A 349 10.45 -1.19 -1.21
C PRO A 349 9.86 -2.19 -2.23
N GLY A 350 9.43 -1.67 -3.38
CA GLY A 350 8.76 -2.49 -4.37
C GLY A 350 7.27 -2.20 -4.52
N GLU A 351 6.61 -1.60 -3.52
CA GLU A 351 5.29 -1.01 -3.71
C GLU A 351 5.42 0.28 -4.54
N MET A 352 4.65 0.39 -5.63
CA MET A 352 4.68 1.53 -6.57
C MET A 352 6.12 1.95 -6.94
N SER A 353 6.96 0.99 -7.30
CA SER A 353 8.37 1.20 -7.62
C SER A 353 8.64 0.95 -9.10
N SER A 354 9.72 1.53 -9.64
CA SER A 354 10.03 1.48 -11.07
C SER A 354 11.02 0.37 -11.40
N ALA A 355 10.61 -0.60 -12.21
CA ALA A 355 11.51 -1.57 -12.83
C ALA A 355 11.89 -1.15 -14.25
N ILE A 356 13.08 -1.53 -14.72
CA ILE A 356 13.48 -1.40 -16.13
C ILE A 356 13.15 -2.72 -16.83
N SER A 357 12.44 -2.61 -17.92
CA SER A 357 12.02 -3.74 -18.76
C SER A 357 13.21 -4.41 -19.45
N ALA A 358 13.09 -5.70 -19.72
CA ALA A 358 14.08 -6.41 -20.53
C ALA A 358 14.02 -6.05 -22.03
N GLU A 359 12.95 -5.39 -22.46
CA GLU A 359 12.81 -4.85 -23.83
C GLU A 359 13.27 -3.40 -23.95
N CYS A 360 13.76 -2.77 -22.85
CA CYS A 360 14.28 -1.42 -22.86
C CYS A 360 15.49 -1.30 -23.79
N ASP A 361 15.35 -0.49 -24.86
CA ASP A 361 16.40 -0.28 -25.85
C ASP A 361 17.59 0.55 -25.31
N ASP A 362 17.33 1.41 -24.30
CA ASP A 362 18.33 2.35 -23.77
C ASP A 362 18.34 2.33 -22.22
N VAL A 363 18.90 1.26 -21.67
CA VAL A 363 18.96 1.03 -20.22
C VAL A 363 19.75 2.13 -19.50
N GLU A 364 20.80 2.70 -20.14
CA GLU A 364 21.54 3.83 -19.55
C GLU A 364 20.65 5.04 -19.37
N LEU A 365 19.88 5.41 -20.39
CA LEU A 365 18.98 6.55 -20.33
C LEU A 365 17.87 6.34 -19.30
N ALA A 366 17.27 5.14 -19.27
CA ALA A 366 16.25 4.78 -18.28
C ALA A 366 16.78 4.87 -16.85
N ALA A 367 17.97 4.33 -16.61
CA ALA A 367 18.61 4.37 -15.29
C ALA A 367 18.93 5.81 -14.85
N LYS A 368 19.51 6.63 -15.70
CA LYS A 368 19.82 8.03 -15.40
C LYS A 368 18.55 8.86 -15.20
N PHE A 369 17.50 8.61 -16.00
CA PHE A 369 16.20 9.25 -15.78
C PHE A 369 15.63 8.94 -14.38
N LEU A 370 15.65 7.67 -13.96
CA LEU A 370 15.17 7.25 -12.64
C LEU A 370 16.08 7.75 -11.51
N ASP A 371 17.39 7.76 -11.71
CA ASP A 371 18.38 8.21 -10.72
C ASP A 371 18.26 9.72 -10.39
N TYR A 372 17.71 10.52 -11.33
CA TYR A 372 17.39 11.93 -11.08
C TYR A 372 16.57 12.12 -9.80
N PHE A 373 15.60 11.26 -9.57
CA PHE A 373 14.69 11.38 -8.44
C PHE A 373 15.31 11.03 -7.08
N TYR A 374 16.57 10.57 -7.05
CA TYR A 374 17.38 10.35 -5.84
C TYR A 374 18.42 11.46 -5.65
N THR A 375 18.49 12.47 -6.54
CA THR A 375 19.21 13.72 -6.27
C THR A 375 18.43 14.55 -5.26
N GLU A 376 19.06 15.51 -4.57
CA GLU A 376 18.39 16.43 -3.65
C GLU A 376 17.26 17.22 -4.36
N GLU A 377 17.51 17.70 -5.57
CA GLU A 377 16.51 18.40 -6.39
C GLU A 377 15.36 17.47 -6.81
N GLY A 378 15.69 16.26 -7.25
CA GLY A 378 14.69 15.26 -7.68
C GLY A 378 13.80 14.79 -6.54
N GLN A 379 14.36 14.59 -5.34
CA GLN A 379 13.59 14.25 -4.14
C GLN A 379 12.62 15.38 -3.77
N LEU A 380 13.08 16.64 -3.77
CA LEU A 380 12.19 17.80 -3.54
C LEU A 380 11.11 17.89 -4.59
N PHE A 381 11.43 17.70 -5.87
CA PHE A 381 10.47 17.72 -6.96
C PHE A 381 9.44 16.59 -6.83
N ALA A 382 9.87 15.37 -6.56
CA ALA A 382 8.96 14.22 -6.42
C ALA A 382 8.00 14.38 -5.22
N ASN A 383 8.44 14.98 -4.12
CA ASN A 383 7.65 15.14 -2.90
C ASN A 383 6.84 16.44 -2.84
N PHE A 384 7.43 17.56 -3.28
CA PHE A 384 6.81 18.90 -3.11
C PHE A 384 6.40 19.55 -4.43
N GLY A 385 6.79 18.99 -5.58
CA GLY A 385 6.49 19.52 -6.90
C GLY A 385 7.41 20.65 -7.33
N ILE A 386 6.86 21.78 -7.76
CA ILE A 386 7.59 22.85 -8.43
C ILE A 386 7.81 24.03 -7.49
N GLU A 387 9.07 24.38 -7.24
CA GLU A 387 9.42 25.55 -6.43
C GLU A 387 8.85 26.85 -7.06
N GLY A 388 8.30 27.72 -6.22
CA GLY A 388 7.60 28.93 -6.64
C GLY A 388 6.15 28.69 -7.09
N VAL A 389 5.71 27.43 -7.23
CA VAL A 389 4.33 27.04 -7.58
C VAL A 389 3.68 26.29 -6.42
N THR A 390 4.14 25.09 -6.12
CA THR A 390 3.57 24.23 -5.07
C THR A 390 4.27 24.37 -3.71
N TYR A 391 5.52 24.79 -3.71
CA TYR A 391 6.26 25.08 -2.47
C TYR A 391 7.27 26.22 -2.66
N ASN A 392 7.78 26.74 -1.55
CA ASN A 392 8.90 27.68 -1.51
C ASN A 392 9.89 27.21 -0.45
N MET A 393 11.19 27.37 -0.71
CA MET A 393 12.21 27.16 0.32
C MET A 393 12.22 28.34 1.29
N VAL A 394 11.99 28.06 2.57
CA VAL A 394 12.03 29.06 3.66
C VAL A 394 12.99 28.56 4.72
N ASP A 395 14.12 29.21 4.87
CA ASP A 395 15.19 28.84 5.82
C ASP A 395 15.63 27.36 5.69
N GLY A 396 15.74 26.87 4.45
CA GLY A 396 16.11 25.49 4.16
C GLY A 396 15.00 24.46 4.35
N TYR A 397 13.76 24.91 4.60
CA TYR A 397 12.58 24.06 4.75
C TYR A 397 11.62 24.23 3.55
N PRO A 398 11.24 23.16 2.82
CA PRO A 398 10.30 23.23 1.73
C PRO A 398 8.87 23.44 2.29
N LYS A 399 8.36 24.65 2.19
CA LYS A 399 7.05 25.02 2.71
C LYS A 399 6.02 25.03 1.57
N LEU A 400 4.95 24.25 1.70
CA LEU A 400 3.84 24.25 0.73
C LEU A 400 3.26 25.65 0.55
N SER A 401 2.93 26.00 -0.68
CA SER A 401 2.40 27.31 -1.06
C SER A 401 0.93 27.48 -0.66
N ASP A 402 0.49 28.73 -0.61
CA ASP A 402 -0.91 29.05 -0.36
C ASP A 402 -1.86 28.45 -1.40
N MET A 403 -1.39 28.27 -2.65
CA MET A 403 -2.15 27.58 -3.70
C MET A 403 -2.51 26.14 -3.31
N VAL A 404 -1.61 25.45 -2.65
CA VAL A 404 -1.81 24.06 -2.20
C VAL A 404 -2.60 24.04 -0.89
N ILE A 405 -2.14 24.79 0.12
CA ILE A 405 -2.70 24.73 1.48
C ILE A 405 -4.16 25.21 1.54
N ASN A 406 -4.52 26.21 0.74
CA ASN A 406 -5.87 26.78 0.70
C ASN A 406 -6.76 26.18 -0.41
N SER A 407 -6.33 25.10 -1.06
CA SER A 407 -7.14 24.39 -2.03
C SER A 407 -8.26 23.59 -1.35
N ASP A 408 -9.32 23.30 -2.09
CA ASP A 408 -10.45 22.47 -1.61
C ASP A 408 -9.99 21.03 -1.28
N ASP A 409 -8.97 20.53 -1.98
CA ASP A 409 -8.34 19.23 -1.76
C ASP A 409 -6.82 19.34 -1.96
N ILE A 410 -6.11 19.42 -0.84
CA ILE A 410 -4.64 19.52 -0.81
C ILE A 410 -3.98 18.34 -1.52
N ASN A 411 -4.50 17.13 -1.29
CA ASN A 411 -3.93 15.92 -1.86
C ASN A 411 -4.07 15.94 -3.39
N SER A 412 -5.28 16.13 -3.88
CA SER A 412 -5.54 16.24 -5.31
C SER A 412 -4.74 17.37 -5.96
N THR A 413 -4.57 18.51 -5.28
CA THR A 413 -3.81 19.64 -5.83
C THR A 413 -2.33 19.36 -5.95
N ILE A 414 -1.72 18.74 -4.92
CA ILE A 414 -0.29 18.42 -4.96
C ILE A 414 0.01 17.30 -5.95
N ASP A 415 -0.86 16.30 -6.07
CA ASP A 415 -0.70 15.15 -6.96
C ASP A 415 -0.68 15.53 -8.46
N GLU A 416 -1.07 16.77 -8.81
CA GLU A 416 -0.86 17.31 -10.17
C GLU A 416 0.61 17.63 -10.45
N TYR A 417 1.41 17.92 -9.42
CA TYR A 417 2.76 18.49 -9.54
C TYR A 417 3.85 17.63 -8.91
N ALA A 418 3.50 16.64 -8.11
CA ALA A 418 4.41 15.78 -7.37
C ALA A 418 3.97 14.33 -7.46
N ILE A 419 4.90 13.43 -7.74
CA ILE A 419 4.70 11.97 -7.74
C ILE A 419 5.82 11.35 -6.92
N SER A 420 5.55 11.15 -5.63
CA SER A 420 6.54 10.66 -4.66
C SER A 420 6.95 9.20 -4.88
N GLU A 421 6.22 8.48 -5.71
CA GLU A 421 6.44 7.07 -6.05
C GLU A 421 7.75 6.84 -6.81
N PHE A 422 8.37 7.87 -7.37
CA PHE A 422 9.68 7.78 -8.00
C PHE A 422 10.85 7.94 -7.04
N SER A 423 10.61 8.25 -5.76
CA SER A 423 11.66 8.74 -4.87
C SER A 423 11.55 8.19 -3.44
N ILE A 424 12.45 8.67 -2.59
CA ILE A 424 12.36 8.55 -1.14
C ILE A 424 11.35 9.57 -0.62
N ILE A 425 10.43 9.11 0.22
CA ILE A 425 9.39 9.96 0.81
C ILE A 425 10.00 10.88 1.85
N ASP A 426 9.83 12.17 1.66
CA ASP A 426 10.24 13.18 2.63
C ASP A 426 9.17 13.31 3.74
N PRO A 427 9.50 13.04 5.02
CA PRO A 427 8.53 13.13 6.10
C PRO A 427 7.90 14.51 6.26
N ARG A 428 8.60 15.58 5.86
CA ARG A 428 8.09 16.96 5.87
C ARG A 428 6.89 17.17 4.94
N TYR A 429 6.77 16.34 3.92
CA TYR A 429 5.63 16.31 3.00
C TYR A 429 4.33 15.94 3.73
N TYR A 430 4.33 14.82 4.46
CA TYR A 430 3.16 14.39 5.24
C TYR A 430 2.81 15.37 6.36
N GLU A 431 3.82 15.93 7.03
CA GLU A 431 3.61 16.90 8.12
C GLU A 431 2.79 18.11 7.66
N GLN A 432 3.03 18.60 6.45
CA GLN A 432 2.36 19.78 5.92
C GLN A 432 0.97 19.51 5.35
N ARG A 433 0.70 18.28 4.91
CA ARG A 433 -0.64 17.85 4.47
C ARG A 433 -1.62 17.68 5.64
N MET A 434 -1.12 17.57 6.86
CA MET A 434 -1.92 17.53 8.08
C MET A 434 -2.23 18.94 8.57
N VAL A 435 -3.28 19.55 8.01
CA VAL A 435 -3.61 20.97 8.28
C VAL A 435 -4.27 21.21 9.63
N PHE A 436 -4.91 20.18 10.21
CA PHE A 436 -5.55 20.31 11.52
C PHE A 436 -4.64 19.77 12.62
N PRO A 437 -4.53 20.48 13.79
CA PRO A 437 -3.78 19.98 14.93
C PRO A 437 -4.21 18.58 15.38
N GLU A 438 -5.50 18.29 15.30
CA GLU A 438 -6.09 17.00 15.67
C GLU A 438 -5.51 15.83 14.84
N GLN A 439 -5.15 16.06 13.58
CA GLN A 439 -4.50 15.04 12.73
C GLN A 439 -3.09 14.74 13.25
N LYS A 440 -2.30 15.78 13.50
CA LYS A 440 -0.90 15.66 13.98
C LYS A 440 -0.85 14.98 15.35
N GLU A 441 -1.72 15.38 16.26
CA GLU A 441 -1.82 14.79 17.60
C GLU A 441 -2.24 13.31 17.53
N ALA A 442 -3.20 12.99 16.67
CA ALA A 442 -3.69 11.63 16.49
C ALA A 442 -2.57 10.71 15.96
N ILE A 443 -1.85 11.12 14.91
CA ILE A 443 -0.74 10.34 14.32
C ILE A 443 0.37 10.11 15.36
N LYS A 444 0.70 11.13 16.15
CA LYS A 444 1.67 10.99 17.22
C LYS A 444 1.24 9.95 18.26
N ILE A 445 -0.03 10.03 18.73
CA ILE A 445 -0.59 9.10 19.72
C ILE A 445 -0.61 7.67 19.15
N TRP A 446 -1.05 7.50 17.90
CA TRP A 446 -1.10 6.18 17.25
C TRP A 446 0.27 5.57 17.02
N GLY A 447 1.31 6.39 16.88
CA GLY A 447 2.71 5.95 16.77
C GLY A 447 3.29 5.40 18.07
N GLU A 448 2.67 5.63 19.21
CA GLU A 448 3.16 5.19 20.53
C GLU A 448 2.84 3.71 20.79
N THR A 449 3.27 2.83 19.87
CA THR A 449 3.09 1.38 19.96
C THR A 449 4.41 0.63 19.73
N ASP A 450 4.42 -0.67 20.01
CA ASP A 450 5.51 -1.58 19.70
C ASP A 450 5.33 -2.31 18.35
N ALA A 451 4.43 -1.84 17.50
CA ALA A 451 4.02 -2.50 16.26
C ALA A 451 5.19 -2.88 15.33
N GLY A 452 6.27 -2.10 15.30
CA GLY A 452 7.46 -2.42 14.51
C GLY A 452 8.13 -3.75 14.86
N LYS A 453 7.98 -4.23 16.10
CA LYS A 453 8.55 -5.51 16.55
C LYS A 453 7.77 -6.73 16.04
N HIS A 454 6.51 -6.51 15.68
CA HIS A 454 5.57 -7.57 15.28
C HIS A 454 5.28 -7.58 13.78
N LYS A 455 5.77 -6.57 13.07
CA LYS A 455 5.52 -6.38 11.64
C LYS A 455 6.32 -7.39 10.81
N LEU A 456 5.67 -7.99 9.80
CA LEU A 456 6.37 -8.74 8.77
C LEU A 456 7.15 -7.78 7.86
N PRO A 457 8.44 -8.07 7.57
CA PRO A 457 9.14 -7.36 6.50
C PRO A 457 8.55 -7.72 5.13
N LEU A 458 9.06 -7.09 4.07
CA LEU A 458 8.72 -7.51 2.72
C LEU A 458 9.25 -8.91 2.46
N LEU A 459 8.35 -9.88 2.44
CA LEU A 459 8.65 -11.28 2.17
C LEU A 459 8.44 -11.55 0.67
N LEU A 460 9.51 -11.92 -0.02
CA LEU A 460 9.48 -12.25 -1.45
C LEU A 460 9.47 -13.78 -1.60
N PRO A 461 8.32 -14.39 -1.88
CA PRO A 461 8.21 -15.83 -2.07
C PRO A 461 8.80 -16.27 -3.41
N THR A 462 9.31 -17.49 -3.46
CA THR A 462 9.61 -18.19 -4.70
C THR A 462 8.31 -18.54 -5.45
N GLU A 463 8.41 -19.01 -6.68
CA GLU A 463 7.25 -19.44 -7.48
C GLU A 463 6.45 -20.54 -6.77
N GLU A 464 7.13 -21.57 -6.23
CA GLU A 464 6.50 -22.66 -5.48
C GLU A 464 5.82 -22.18 -4.20
N GLU A 465 6.46 -21.29 -3.45
CA GLU A 465 5.90 -20.69 -2.25
C GLU A 465 4.69 -19.79 -2.58
N SER A 466 4.75 -19.06 -3.70
CA SER A 466 3.63 -18.25 -4.18
C SER A 466 2.41 -19.11 -4.49
N ASP A 467 2.59 -20.25 -5.13
CA ASP A 467 1.51 -21.20 -5.44
C ASP A 467 0.87 -21.74 -4.16
N ILE A 468 1.69 -22.09 -3.16
CA ILE A 468 1.22 -22.53 -1.85
C ILE A 468 0.42 -21.41 -1.17
N MET A 469 0.98 -20.20 -1.14
CA MET A 469 0.33 -19.05 -0.52
C MET A 469 -0.99 -18.70 -1.22
N ALA A 470 -1.01 -18.64 -2.54
CA ALA A 470 -2.21 -18.36 -3.33
C ALA A 470 -3.33 -19.37 -3.06
N LYS A 471 -2.97 -20.65 -2.92
CA LYS A 471 -3.93 -21.74 -2.69
C LYS A 471 -4.54 -21.68 -1.29
N TYR A 472 -3.73 -21.54 -0.26
CA TYR A 472 -4.18 -21.74 1.13
C TYR A 472 -4.46 -20.45 1.88
N THR A 473 -3.72 -19.37 1.64
CA THR A 473 -3.90 -18.12 2.40
C THR A 473 -5.27 -17.49 2.16
N THR A 474 -5.76 -17.56 0.90
CA THR A 474 -7.09 -17.03 0.57
C THR A 474 -8.20 -17.80 1.28
N GLU A 475 -8.13 -19.13 1.30
CA GLU A 475 -9.14 -19.96 1.97
C GLU A 475 -9.14 -19.73 3.49
N VAL A 476 -7.96 -19.70 4.11
CA VAL A 476 -7.77 -19.43 5.54
C VAL A 476 -8.32 -18.06 5.91
N ASN A 477 -7.92 -17.00 5.19
CA ASN A 477 -8.36 -15.64 5.50
C ASN A 477 -9.86 -15.46 5.28
N THR A 478 -10.41 -15.96 4.16
CA THR A 478 -11.85 -15.84 3.87
C THR A 478 -12.68 -16.51 4.96
N PHE A 479 -12.30 -17.70 5.38
CA PHE A 479 -12.98 -18.41 6.45
C PHE A 479 -12.86 -17.68 7.79
N ALA A 480 -11.68 -17.18 8.13
CA ALA A 480 -11.46 -16.43 9.36
C ALA A 480 -12.27 -15.12 9.40
N GLU A 481 -12.36 -14.40 8.29
CA GLU A 481 -13.14 -13.16 8.17
C GLU A 481 -14.65 -13.44 8.31
N GLU A 482 -15.15 -14.47 7.66
CA GLU A 482 -16.54 -14.88 7.79
C GLU A 482 -16.87 -15.24 9.24
N MET A 483 -16.01 -16.02 9.90
CA MET A 483 -16.21 -16.43 11.29
C MET A 483 -16.06 -15.27 12.27
N TYR A 484 -15.14 -14.32 12.01
CA TYR A 484 -15.04 -13.08 12.80
C TYR A 484 -16.38 -12.36 12.87
N ILE A 485 -17.02 -12.13 11.72
CA ILE A 485 -18.33 -11.46 11.67
C ILE A 485 -19.41 -12.28 12.36
N LYS A 486 -19.46 -13.60 12.13
CA LYS A 486 -20.46 -14.48 12.76
C LYS A 486 -20.35 -14.48 14.29
N TYR A 487 -19.13 -14.58 14.82
CA TYR A 487 -18.90 -14.50 16.27
C TYR A 487 -19.25 -13.12 16.81
N LEU A 488 -18.82 -12.05 16.13
CA LEU A 488 -19.08 -10.67 16.56
C LEU A 488 -20.57 -10.39 16.71
N ILE A 489 -21.39 -10.78 15.72
CA ILE A 489 -22.85 -10.53 15.74
C ILE A 489 -23.64 -11.58 16.52
N GLY A 490 -22.99 -12.59 17.06
CA GLY A 490 -23.65 -13.68 17.81
C GLY A 490 -24.40 -14.69 16.94
N ALA A 491 -24.12 -14.74 15.63
CA ALA A 491 -24.68 -15.74 14.72
C ALA A 491 -24.03 -17.12 14.87
N GLU A 492 -22.84 -17.16 15.47
CA GLU A 492 -22.12 -18.38 15.81
C GLU A 492 -21.74 -18.35 17.31
N SER A 493 -21.78 -19.52 17.96
CA SER A 493 -21.43 -19.66 19.37
C SER A 493 -19.92 -19.69 19.57
N LEU A 494 -19.39 -18.94 20.53
CA LEU A 494 -17.98 -18.99 20.92
C LEU A 494 -17.55 -20.35 21.52
N GLU A 495 -18.51 -21.24 21.83
CA GLU A 495 -18.21 -22.62 22.19
C GLU A 495 -17.63 -23.42 21.01
N SER A 496 -17.93 -23.01 19.76
CA SER A 496 -17.38 -23.62 18.55
C SER A 496 -15.94 -23.14 18.20
N PHE A 497 -15.34 -22.26 19.01
CA PHE A 497 -14.04 -21.67 18.69
C PHE A 497 -12.92 -22.68 18.45
N ASP A 498 -12.86 -23.75 19.25
CA ASP A 498 -11.84 -24.79 19.07
C ASP A 498 -12.05 -25.52 17.72
N SER A 499 -13.28 -25.81 17.35
CA SER A 499 -13.63 -26.39 16.04
C SER A 499 -13.33 -25.42 14.87
N TYR A 500 -13.47 -24.12 15.10
CA TYR A 500 -13.06 -23.10 14.14
C TYR A 500 -11.55 -23.11 13.93
N VAL A 501 -10.76 -23.21 15.00
CA VAL A 501 -9.30 -23.30 14.91
C VAL A 501 -8.90 -24.58 14.18
N ASP A 502 -9.48 -25.73 14.53
CA ASP A 502 -9.24 -27.00 13.82
C ASP A 502 -9.52 -26.85 12.33
N LYS A 503 -10.60 -26.15 11.97
CA LYS A 503 -10.96 -25.90 10.56
C LYS A 503 -9.95 -25.03 9.83
N LEU A 504 -9.34 -24.01 10.47
CA LEU A 504 -8.26 -23.23 9.87
C LEU A 504 -7.06 -24.14 9.52
N TYR A 505 -6.69 -25.07 10.41
CA TYR A 505 -5.61 -26.02 10.16
C TYR A 505 -5.97 -27.00 9.03
N GLU A 506 -7.21 -27.47 8.94
CA GLU A 506 -7.70 -28.28 7.82
C GLU A 506 -7.63 -27.52 6.48
N LEU A 507 -7.87 -26.21 6.48
CA LEU A 507 -7.75 -25.34 5.31
C LEU A 507 -6.30 -25.02 4.92
N GLY A 508 -5.32 -25.53 5.67
CA GLY A 508 -3.90 -25.42 5.35
C GLY A 508 -3.14 -24.34 6.12
N LEU A 509 -3.66 -23.83 7.24
CA LEU A 509 -3.00 -22.79 8.04
C LEU A 509 -1.56 -23.19 8.41
N GLN A 510 -1.29 -24.46 8.80
CA GLN A 510 0.08 -24.88 9.14
C GLN A 510 1.01 -24.74 7.94
N THR A 511 0.57 -25.15 6.75
CA THR A 511 1.37 -25.02 5.51
C THR A 511 1.71 -23.55 5.22
N VAL A 512 0.75 -22.65 5.41
CA VAL A 512 0.99 -21.21 5.23
C VAL A 512 1.97 -20.66 6.26
N LEU A 513 1.84 -21.03 7.53
CA LEU A 513 2.76 -20.63 8.60
C LEU A 513 4.19 -21.09 8.32
N ASP A 514 4.37 -22.35 7.93
CA ASP A 514 5.68 -22.93 7.62
C ASP A 514 6.30 -22.23 6.39
N THR A 515 5.49 -21.90 5.39
CA THR A 515 5.93 -21.17 4.20
C THR A 515 6.38 -19.74 4.57
N TYR A 516 5.57 -18.99 5.30
CA TYR A 516 5.96 -17.66 5.78
C TYR A 516 7.21 -17.70 6.65
N GLN A 517 7.34 -18.69 7.54
CA GLN A 517 8.52 -18.85 8.39
C GLN A 517 9.79 -19.10 7.55
N THR A 518 9.70 -19.96 6.54
CA THR A 518 10.81 -20.24 5.60
C THR A 518 11.25 -18.97 4.86
N ILE A 519 10.30 -18.19 4.33
CA ILE A 519 10.61 -16.94 3.64
C ILE A 519 11.22 -15.92 4.62
N TYR A 520 10.69 -15.83 5.84
CA TYR A 520 11.19 -14.93 6.87
C TYR A 520 12.63 -15.26 7.30
N GLU A 521 12.94 -16.53 7.51
CA GLU A 521 14.30 -16.98 7.82
C GLU A 521 15.28 -16.68 6.67
N ARG A 522 14.85 -16.82 5.45
CA ARG A 522 15.61 -16.44 4.25
C ARG A 522 15.85 -14.94 4.22
N TYR A 523 14.82 -14.12 4.48
CA TYR A 523 14.95 -12.67 4.61
C TYR A 523 15.94 -12.26 5.69
N LEU A 524 15.96 -12.91 6.85
CA LEU A 524 16.91 -12.58 7.93
C LEU A 524 18.38 -12.81 7.53
N ASN A 525 18.63 -13.71 6.58
CA ASN A 525 19.96 -14.09 6.10
C ASN A 525 20.41 -13.36 4.82
N ARG A 526 19.64 -12.40 4.32
CA ARG A 526 20.04 -11.54 3.20
C ARG A 526 21.20 -10.63 3.55
#